data_9b274ded4624ed0f183632e04f70d5fe
#
_entry.id   9b274ded4624ed0f183632e04f70d5fe
#
_cell.length_a   1.000
_cell.length_b   1.000
_cell.length_c   1.000
_cell.angle_alpha   90.00
_cell.angle_beta   90.00
_cell.angle_gamma   90.00
#
_symmetry.space_group_name_H-M   'P 1'
#
loop_
_entity.id
_entity.type
_entity.pdbx_description
1 polymer ?
#
loop_
_entity_poly.entity_id
_entity_poly.type
_entity_poly.pdbx_seq_one_letter_code
_entity_poly.pdbx_strand_id
1 'polypeptide(L)'
;MPHGASPDRIAQLTASYLTADYRWEHDGVWRRLVIGEPAPELDAAFPEAPRFGLMTAANPGQQMRADIDNRSADRALQRRMDVLGLRYRPAFVAAPSRVWRAYNWLVVAPEVDAFDALARDFGQIGTLLWSRGTPVRLRMQAAAPEACVGNPWVDWVMHAVDTGVAEPMSAPADIAKAKTVRSP
;
A
#
# COMPACT_ATOMS: atom_id res chain seq x y z
N MET A 1 12.87 -8.40 -12.02
CA MET A 1 12.31 -8.61 -10.68
C MET A 1 12.77 -7.45 -9.82
N PRO A 2 11.88 -6.56 -9.35
CA PRO A 2 12.30 -5.58 -8.35
C PRO A 2 12.71 -6.36 -7.11
N HIS A 3 13.96 -6.18 -6.68
CA HIS A 3 14.45 -6.74 -5.42
C HIS A 3 13.58 -6.14 -4.31
N GLY A 4 12.79 -6.97 -3.64
CA GLY A 4 11.97 -6.57 -2.50
C GLY A 4 12.85 -5.85 -1.47
N ALA A 5 12.36 -4.76 -0.90
CA ALA A 5 13.08 -4.09 0.17
C ALA A 5 13.33 -5.08 1.33
N SER A 6 14.51 -5.01 1.95
CA SER A 6 14.82 -5.89 3.09
C SER A 6 13.85 -5.65 4.27
N PRO A 7 13.64 -6.63 5.16
CA PRO A 7 12.81 -6.45 6.34
C PRO A 7 13.20 -5.23 7.18
N ASP A 8 14.49 -4.97 7.36
CA ASP A 8 14.98 -3.78 8.07
C ASP A 8 14.59 -2.48 7.37
N ARG A 9 14.66 -2.46 6.03
CA ARG A 9 14.24 -1.30 5.25
C ARG A 9 12.74 -1.07 5.37
N ILE A 10 11.93 -2.11 5.33
CA ILE A 10 10.47 -2.00 5.54
C ILE A 10 10.16 -1.49 6.94
N ALA A 11 10.87 -1.98 7.98
CA ALA A 11 10.70 -1.49 9.35
C ALA A 11 11.03 0.02 9.47
N GLN A 12 12.14 0.47 8.89
CA GLN A 12 12.51 1.89 8.86
C GLN A 12 11.48 2.76 8.13
N LEU A 13 10.98 2.29 6.98
CA LEU A 13 9.93 2.99 6.24
C LEU A 13 8.63 3.07 7.04
N THR A 14 8.23 1.99 7.67
CA THR A 14 7.04 1.95 8.54
C THR A 14 7.14 2.98 9.65
N ALA A 15 8.28 3.04 10.37
CA ALA A 15 8.52 4.03 11.41
C ALA A 15 8.45 5.47 10.87
N SER A 16 9.02 5.72 9.68
CA SER A 16 8.99 7.02 9.03
C SER A 16 7.57 7.44 8.63
N TYR A 17 6.76 6.52 8.10
CA TYR A 17 5.37 6.79 7.78
C TYR A 17 4.52 7.06 9.03
N LEU A 18 4.71 6.31 10.10
CA LEU A 18 3.95 6.47 11.34
C LEU A 18 4.17 7.85 12.00
N THR A 19 5.30 8.49 11.75
CA THR A 19 5.67 9.78 12.34
C THR A 19 5.56 10.98 11.39
N ALA A 20 5.20 10.76 10.14
CA ALA A 20 5.10 11.83 9.15
C ALA A 20 3.94 12.81 9.41
N ASP A 21 4.09 14.05 8.96
CA ASP A 21 3.04 15.08 8.99
C ASP A 21 2.20 14.97 7.72
N TYR A 22 1.00 14.40 7.84
CA TYR A 22 0.04 14.27 6.74
C TYR A 22 -0.97 15.40 6.79
N ARG A 23 -1.27 16.01 5.64
CA ARG A 23 -2.29 17.04 5.52
C ARG A 23 -3.07 16.90 4.24
N TRP A 24 -4.34 17.30 4.30
CA TRP A 24 -5.23 17.39 3.16
C TRP A 24 -5.86 18.79 3.08
N GLU A 25 -6.22 19.22 1.87
CA GLU A 25 -6.78 20.52 1.62
C GLU A 25 -8.32 20.47 1.60
N HIS A 26 -8.96 21.42 2.28
CA HIS A 26 -10.38 21.65 2.22
C HIS A 26 -10.69 23.15 2.40
N ASP A 27 -11.37 23.73 1.41
CA ASP A 27 -11.75 25.14 1.38
C ASP A 27 -10.56 26.11 1.64
N GLY A 28 -9.40 25.80 1.02
CA GLY A 28 -8.18 26.61 1.15
C GLY A 28 -7.43 26.39 2.46
N VAL A 29 -7.88 25.48 3.33
CA VAL A 29 -7.27 25.20 4.63
C VAL A 29 -6.62 23.81 4.63
N TRP A 30 -5.37 23.75 5.09
CA TRP A 30 -4.65 22.48 5.28
C TRP A 30 -4.95 21.87 6.64
N ARG A 31 -5.63 20.74 6.64
CA ARG A 31 -6.05 20.00 7.83
C ARG A 31 -5.16 18.79 8.06
N ARG A 32 -4.87 18.50 9.31
CA ARG A 32 -3.97 17.42 9.69
C ARG A 32 -4.68 16.07 9.73
N LEU A 33 -3.97 15.01 9.31
CA LEU A 33 -4.33 13.60 9.55
C LEU A 33 -3.25 13.00 10.45
N VAL A 34 -3.67 12.22 11.44
CA VAL A 34 -2.78 11.54 12.38
C VAL A 34 -3.09 10.05 12.37
N ILE A 35 -2.09 9.22 12.07
CA ILE A 35 -2.27 7.76 12.14
C ILE A 35 -2.60 7.38 13.59
N GLY A 36 -3.63 6.54 13.77
CA GLY A 36 -4.12 6.15 15.09
C GLY A 36 -5.19 7.07 15.66
N GLU A 37 -5.52 8.19 15.01
CA GLU A 37 -6.59 9.10 15.43
C GLU A 37 -7.71 9.15 14.38
N PRO A 38 -8.99 9.33 14.79
CA PRO A 38 -10.07 9.61 13.85
C PRO A 38 -9.88 10.95 13.14
N ALA A 39 -10.51 11.11 11.97
CA ALA A 39 -10.49 12.34 11.18
C ALA A 39 -11.90 12.97 11.06
N PRO A 40 -12.49 13.50 12.15
CA PRO A 40 -13.88 13.94 12.17
C PRO A 40 -14.20 15.08 11.20
N GLU A 41 -13.24 15.96 10.93
CA GLU A 41 -13.41 17.03 9.96
C GLU A 41 -13.54 16.48 8.52
N LEU A 42 -12.82 15.41 8.20
CA LEU A 42 -12.93 14.72 6.93
C LEU A 42 -14.26 13.97 6.83
N ASP A 43 -14.66 13.29 7.90
CA ASP A 43 -15.96 12.60 7.99
C ASP A 43 -17.13 13.58 7.79
N ALA A 44 -17.03 14.79 8.32
CA ALA A 44 -18.03 15.85 8.16
C ALA A 44 -18.02 16.44 6.74
N ALA A 45 -16.83 16.59 6.12
CA ALA A 45 -16.70 17.12 4.76
C ALA A 45 -17.25 16.15 3.69
N PHE A 46 -17.22 14.84 3.97
CA PHE A 46 -17.67 13.79 3.04
C PHE A 46 -18.58 12.76 3.74
N PRO A 47 -19.79 13.17 4.16
CA PRO A 47 -20.66 12.34 4.98
C PRO A 47 -21.09 11.03 4.30
N GLU A 48 -21.08 10.98 2.96
CA GLU A 48 -21.46 9.80 2.17
C GLU A 48 -20.29 8.82 1.93
N ALA A 49 -19.05 9.24 2.24
CA ALA A 49 -17.89 8.40 1.95
C ALA A 49 -17.72 7.31 3.02
N PRO A 50 -17.71 6.00 2.65
CA PRO A 50 -17.53 4.93 3.62
C PRO A 50 -16.07 4.79 4.06
N ARG A 51 -15.13 5.31 3.28
CA ARG A 51 -13.68 5.23 3.55
C ARG A 51 -12.90 6.31 2.84
N PHE A 52 -11.64 6.44 3.24
CA PHE A 52 -10.69 7.39 2.69
C PHE A 52 -9.34 6.72 2.45
N GLY A 53 -8.62 7.19 1.43
CA GLY A 53 -7.25 6.79 1.16
C GLY A 53 -6.35 7.99 0.93
N LEU A 54 -5.05 7.85 1.16
CA LEU A 54 -4.06 8.86 0.81
C LEU A 54 -2.87 8.19 0.15
N MET A 55 -2.50 8.68 -1.05
CA MET A 55 -1.44 8.11 -1.85
C MET A 55 -0.72 9.15 -2.70
N THR A 56 0.45 8.79 -3.19
CA THR A 56 1.25 9.56 -4.14
C THR A 56 1.70 8.66 -5.30
N ALA A 57 2.22 9.25 -6.36
CA ALA A 57 2.98 8.56 -7.39
C ALA A 57 4.47 8.91 -7.36
N ALA A 58 4.89 9.77 -6.43
CA ALA A 58 6.27 10.21 -6.32
C ALA A 58 7.17 9.11 -5.72
N ASN A 59 8.41 9.06 -6.18
CA ASN A 59 9.48 8.24 -5.62
C ASN A 59 9.08 6.76 -5.40
N PRO A 60 8.62 6.02 -6.44
CA PRO A 60 8.21 4.63 -6.31
C PRO A 60 9.31 3.79 -5.68
N GLY A 61 8.93 2.85 -4.81
CA GLY A 61 9.88 2.05 -4.05
C GLY A 61 10.76 2.86 -3.09
N GLN A 62 10.37 4.13 -2.78
CA GLN A 62 11.16 5.09 -2.00
C GLN A 62 12.52 5.44 -2.64
N GLN A 63 12.63 5.29 -3.96
CA GLN A 63 13.78 5.74 -4.73
C GLN A 63 13.55 7.18 -5.18
N MET A 64 14.47 8.07 -4.80
CA MET A 64 14.40 9.46 -5.23
C MET A 64 14.49 9.55 -6.75
N ARG A 65 13.56 10.28 -7.35
CA ARG A 65 13.54 10.61 -8.79
C ARG A 65 13.64 12.11 -9.01
N ALA A 66 13.99 12.50 -10.23
CA ALA A 66 13.94 13.89 -10.65
C ALA A 66 12.50 14.42 -10.54
N ASP A 67 12.38 15.73 -10.23
CA ASP A 67 11.06 16.38 -10.09
C ASP A 67 10.19 16.27 -11.34
N ILE A 68 10.81 16.26 -12.51
CA ILE A 68 10.07 16.13 -13.79
C ILE A 68 9.40 14.76 -13.90
N ASP A 69 10.09 13.70 -13.46
CA ASP A 69 9.57 12.34 -13.47
C ASP A 69 8.46 12.16 -12.45
N ASN A 70 8.64 12.73 -11.24
CA ASN A 70 7.62 12.73 -10.21
C ASN A 70 6.35 13.49 -10.66
N ARG A 71 6.50 14.65 -11.32
CA ARG A 71 5.35 15.37 -11.90
C ARG A 71 4.66 14.59 -13.01
N SER A 72 5.43 13.87 -13.82
CA SER A 72 4.86 13.01 -14.88
C SER A 72 4.06 11.85 -14.29
N ALA A 73 4.60 11.19 -13.27
CA ALA A 73 3.94 10.11 -12.54
C ALA A 73 2.67 10.61 -11.83
N ASP A 74 2.73 11.80 -11.21
CA ASP A 74 1.56 12.41 -10.56
C ASP A 74 0.41 12.66 -11.55
N ARG A 75 0.69 13.23 -12.71
CA ARG A 75 -0.33 13.39 -13.77
C ARG A 75 -0.89 12.05 -14.27
N ALA A 76 -0.05 11.01 -14.31
CA ALA A 76 -0.50 9.68 -14.69
C ALA A 76 -1.43 9.09 -13.62
N LEU A 77 -1.13 9.28 -12.34
CA LEU A 77 -2.00 8.89 -11.23
C LEU A 77 -3.35 9.59 -11.30
N GLN A 78 -3.35 10.92 -11.49
CA GLN A 78 -4.59 11.69 -11.64
C GLN A 78 -5.46 11.16 -12.78
N ARG A 79 -4.88 10.95 -13.97
CA ARG A 79 -5.63 10.35 -15.11
C ARG A 79 -6.21 8.99 -14.78
N ARG A 80 -5.49 8.15 -14.04
CA ARG A 80 -6.02 6.83 -13.63
C ARG A 80 -7.17 6.98 -12.65
N MET A 81 -7.08 7.90 -11.69
CA MET A 81 -8.18 8.20 -10.77
C MET A 81 -9.40 8.75 -11.50
N ASP A 82 -9.20 9.64 -12.50
CA ASP A 82 -10.28 10.18 -13.33
C ASP A 82 -11.00 9.07 -14.12
N VAL A 83 -10.25 8.16 -14.76
CA VAL A 83 -10.81 7.00 -15.49
C VAL A 83 -11.62 6.09 -14.57
N LEU A 84 -11.20 5.95 -13.30
CA LEU A 84 -11.92 5.18 -12.29
C LEU A 84 -13.09 5.95 -11.64
N GLY A 85 -13.32 7.21 -12.03
CA GLY A 85 -14.37 8.05 -11.47
C GLY A 85 -14.16 8.39 -9.99
N LEU A 86 -12.93 8.32 -9.49
CA LEU A 86 -12.61 8.61 -8.10
C LEU A 86 -12.63 10.12 -7.82
N ARG A 87 -13.20 10.51 -6.69
CA ARG A 87 -13.06 11.87 -6.18
C ARG A 87 -11.78 11.96 -5.36
N TYR A 88 -11.01 13.01 -5.55
CA TYR A 88 -9.79 13.24 -4.78
C TYR A 88 -9.55 14.71 -4.49
N ARG A 89 -8.72 14.99 -3.48
CA ARG A 89 -8.34 16.33 -3.02
C ARG A 89 -6.83 16.43 -2.87
N PRO A 90 -6.25 17.63 -3.03
CA PRO A 90 -4.85 17.84 -2.76
C PRO A 90 -4.49 17.45 -1.32
N ALA A 91 -3.37 16.78 -1.18
CA ALA A 91 -2.79 16.41 0.10
C ALA A 91 -1.27 16.50 0.02
N PHE A 92 -0.60 16.43 1.14
CA PHE A 92 0.84 16.26 1.20
C PHE A 92 1.28 15.47 2.42
N VAL A 93 2.46 14.92 2.34
CA VAL A 93 3.20 14.33 3.45
C VAL A 93 4.53 15.04 3.59
N ALA A 94 4.95 15.30 4.81
CA ALA A 94 6.24 15.87 5.11
C ALA A 94 6.94 15.12 6.24
N ALA A 95 8.28 15.17 6.27
CA ALA A 95 8.99 14.77 7.48
C ALA A 95 8.58 15.66 8.66
N PRO A 96 8.65 15.19 9.91
CA PRO A 96 8.39 16.02 11.08
C PRO A 96 9.25 17.28 11.13
N SER A 97 10.51 17.17 10.68
CA SER A 97 11.44 18.29 10.54
C SER A 97 11.17 19.23 9.35
N ARG A 98 10.21 18.87 8.48
CA ARG A 98 9.87 19.57 7.23
C ARG A 98 11.02 19.76 6.23
N VAL A 99 12.09 19.00 6.34
CA VAL A 99 13.23 19.03 5.40
C VAL A 99 12.85 18.52 4.01
N TRP A 100 11.78 17.74 3.91
CA TRP A 100 11.18 17.31 2.65
C TRP A 100 9.66 17.30 2.73
N ARG A 101 9.02 17.44 1.59
CA ARG A 101 7.57 17.33 1.41
C ARG A 101 7.28 16.67 0.07
N ALA A 102 6.31 15.78 0.04
CA ALA A 102 5.81 15.17 -1.18
C ALA A 102 4.31 15.46 -1.35
N TYR A 103 3.89 15.77 -2.57
CA TYR A 103 2.48 15.88 -2.91
C TYR A 103 1.82 14.52 -2.87
N ASN A 104 0.60 14.51 -2.40
CA ASN A 104 -0.26 13.35 -2.28
C ASN A 104 -1.68 13.71 -2.72
N TRP A 105 -2.51 12.68 -2.87
CA TRP A 105 -3.93 12.81 -3.12
C TRP A 105 -4.71 12.10 -2.03
N LEU A 106 -5.62 12.83 -1.38
CA LEU A 106 -6.67 12.24 -0.57
C LEU A 106 -7.74 11.72 -1.52
N VAL A 107 -7.98 10.42 -1.51
CA VAL A 107 -8.98 9.73 -2.33
C VAL A 107 -10.22 9.47 -1.49
N VAL A 108 -11.38 9.90 -2.00
CA VAL A 108 -12.66 9.81 -1.32
C VAL A 108 -13.43 8.59 -1.81
N ALA A 109 -13.87 7.74 -0.90
CA ALA A 109 -14.64 6.52 -1.16
C ALA A 109 -13.97 5.54 -2.15
N PRO A 110 -12.64 5.24 -2.04
CA PRO A 110 -12.03 4.26 -2.93
C PRO A 110 -12.52 2.85 -2.60
N GLU A 111 -12.67 2.00 -3.61
CA GLU A 111 -12.73 0.56 -3.42
C GLU A 111 -11.34 0.03 -3.05
N VAL A 112 -11.27 -0.88 -2.05
CA VAL A 112 -10.00 -1.33 -1.47
C VAL A 112 -9.08 -1.94 -2.52
N ASP A 113 -9.61 -2.88 -3.32
CA ASP A 113 -8.81 -3.59 -4.32
C ASP A 113 -8.32 -2.66 -5.44
N ALA A 114 -9.14 -1.70 -5.85
CA ALA A 114 -8.77 -0.69 -6.84
C ALA A 114 -7.70 0.26 -6.30
N PHE A 115 -7.80 0.65 -5.03
CA PHE A 115 -6.81 1.50 -4.37
C PHE A 115 -5.46 0.79 -4.22
N ASP A 116 -5.47 -0.49 -3.82
CA ASP A 116 -4.27 -1.31 -3.73
C ASP A 116 -3.64 -1.57 -5.10
N ALA A 117 -4.46 -1.76 -6.14
CA ALA A 117 -3.96 -1.87 -7.51
C ALA A 117 -3.24 -0.60 -7.95
N LEU A 118 -3.83 0.59 -7.69
CA LEU A 118 -3.16 1.87 -7.94
C LEU A 118 -1.84 1.99 -7.16
N ALA A 119 -1.83 1.64 -5.88
CA ALA A 119 -0.61 1.68 -5.07
C ALA A 119 0.50 0.81 -5.68
N ARG A 120 0.17 -0.40 -6.11
CA ARG A 120 1.12 -1.30 -6.79
C ARG A 120 1.59 -0.77 -8.13
N ASP A 121 0.66 -0.29 -8.97
CA ASP A 121 0.95 0.23 -10.31
C ASP A 121 1.92 1.42 -10.25
N PHE A 122 1.80 2.26 -9.21
CA PHE A 122 2.68 3.40 -8.97
C PHE A 122 3.84 3.09 -8.00
N GLY A 123 4.07 1.82 -7.67
CA GLY A 123 5.19 1.37 -6.85
C GLY A 123 5.22 1.94 -5.43
N GLN A 124 4.05 2.21 -4.85
CA GLN A 124 3.97 2.74 -3.49
C GLN A 124 4.07 1.62 -2.46
N ILE A 125 5.02 1.73 -1.54
CA ILE A 125 5.20 0.77 -0.44
C ILE A 125 4.23 1.07 0.70
N GLY A 126 3.97 2.33 0.99
CA GLY A 126 3.07 2.78 2.05
C GLY A 126 2.04 3.79 1.54
N THR A 127 0.80 3.60 1.94
CA THR A 127 -0.34 4.48 1.71
C THR A 127 -1.13 4.61 3.02
N LEU A 128 -2.11 5.52 3.09
CA LEU A 128 -3.10 5.47 4.16
C LEU A 128 -4.42 4.96 3.60
N LEU A 129 -5.11 4.12 4.37
CA LEU A 129 -6.46 3.66 4.04
C LEU A 129 -7.22 3.34 5.33
N TRP A 130 -8.40 3.93 5.51
CA TRP A 130 -9.22 3.70 6.71
C TRP A 130 -10.71 3.89 6.41
N SER A 131 -11.55 3.29 7.23
CA SER A 131 -12.99 3.48 7.15
C SER A 131 -13.41 4.76 7.87
N ARG A 132 -14.47 5.40 7.40
CA ARG A 132 -15.09 6.55 8.06
C ARG A 132 -15.38 6.24 9.53
N GLY A 133 -15.11 7.20 10.42
CA GLY A 133 -15.34 7.07 11.86
C GLY A 133 -14.31 6.19 12.60
N THR A 134 -13.35 5.61 11.89
CA THR A 134 -12.26 4.84 12.51
C THR A 134 -10.94 5.61 12.50
N PRO A 135 -9.97 5.24 13.32
CA PRO A 135 -8.64 5.82 13.26
C PRO A 135 -7.99 5.65 11.88
N VAL A 136 -7.22 6.68 11.45
CA VAL A 136 -6.39 6.63 10.25
C VAL A 136 -5.37 5.51 10.36
N ARG A 137 -5.21 4.71 9.31
CA ARG A 137 -4.33 3.54 9.28
C ARG A 137 -3.30 3.62 8.17
N LEU A 138 -2.09 3.20 8.48
CA LEU A 138 -1.06 2.96 7.48
C LEU A 138 -1.32 1.61 6.80
N ARG A 139 -1.25 1.59 5.47
CA ARG A 139 -1.41 0.39 4.66
C ARG A 139 -0.12 0.11 3.90
N MET A 140 0.54 -0.99 4.22
CA MET A 140 1.85 -1.37 3.68
C MET A 140 1.72 -2.45 2.63
N GLN A 141 2.22 -2.17 1.42
CA GLN A 141 2.29 -3.12 0.30
C GLN A 141 3.55 -4.01 0.43
N ALA A 142 3.72 -4.61 1.59
CA ALA A 142 4.87 -5.45 1.95
C ALA A 142 4.46 -6.47 3.00
N ALA A 143 5.29 -7.52 3.18
CA ALA A 143 5.17 -8.41 4.32
C ALA A 143 5.62 -7.72 5.62
N ALA A 144 4.96 -8.03 6.72
CA ALA A 144 5.29 -7.46 8.03
C ALA A 144 6.67 -7.93 8.51
N PRO A 145 7.62 -7.03 8.76
CA PRO A 145 8.84 -7.39 9.49
C PRO A 145 8.49 -7.79 10.92
N GLU A 146 9.27 -8.69 11.50
CA GLU A 146 9.06 -9.16 12.88
C GLU A 146 8.93 -8.01 13.88
N ALA A 147 9.78 -7.00 13.77
CA ALA A 147 9.78 -5.80 14.61
C ALA A 147 8.50 -4.94 14.50
N CYS A 148 7.69 -5.15 13.46
CA CYS A 148 6.46 -4.39 13.21
C CYS A 148 5.18 -5.20 13.42
N VAL A 149 5.32 -6.50 13.76
CA VAL A 149 4.18 -7.38 14.04
C VAL A 149 3.42 -6.86 15.27
N GLY A 150 2.09 -6.79 15.15
CA GLY A 150 1.22 -6.36 16.25
C GLY A 150 1.04 -4.84 16.37
N ASN A 151 1.62 -4.02 15.48
CA ASN A 151 1.29 -2.60 15.47
C ASN A 151 -0.19 -2.41 15.03
N PRO A 152 -1.06 -1.86 15.91
CA PRO A 152 -2.50 -1.79 15.65
C PRO A 152 -2.88 -0.81 14.54
N TRP A 153 -1.95 0.05 14.12
CA TRP A 153 -2.21 1.09 13.15
C TRP A 153 -1.67 0.78 11.75
N VAL A 154 -1.15 -0.45 11.56
CA VAL A 154 -0.55 -0.87 10.28
C VAL A 154 -1.30 -2.08 9.73
N ASP A 155 -1.81 -1.93 8.49
CA ASP A 155 -2.39 -3.01 7.70
C ASP A 155 -1.34 -3.52 6.70
N TRP A 156 -1.02 -4.80 6.76
CA TRP A 156 -0.08 -5.45 5.85
C TRP A 156 -0.84 -6.16 4.72
N VAL A 157 -0.62 -5.72 3.48
CA VAL A 157 -1.33 -6.25 2.31
C VAL A 157 -0.70 -7.53 1.77
N MET A 158 0.63 -7.63 1.85
CA MET A 158 1.33 -8.86 1.49
C MET A 158 1.58 -9.66 2.76
N HIS A 159 0.94 -10.79 2.88
CA HIS A 159 1.34 -11.80 3.86
C HIS A 159 2.72 -12.34 3.49
N ALA A 160 3.52 -12.69 4.50
CA ALA A 160 4.72 -13.50 4.24
C ALA A 160 4.27 -14.67 3.37
N VAL A 161 4.88 -14.80 2.18
CA VAL A 161 4.62 -15.97 1.35
C VAL A 161 5.00 -17.14 2.24
N ASP A 162 4.01 -17.94 2.61
CA ASP A 162 4.26 -19.21 3.26
C ASP A 162 5.18 -19.94 2.29
N THR A 163 6.47 -19.98 2.62
CA THR A 163 7.44 -20.82 1.93
C THR A 163 7.11 -22.25 2.35
N GLY A 164 5.91 -22.69 1.96
CA GLY A 164 5.55 -24.08 1.96
C GLY A 164 6.65 -24.79 1.17
N VAL A 165 7.53 -25.41 1.93
CA VAL A 165 8.41 -26.45 1.41
C VAL A 165 7.46 -27.37 0.64
N ALA A 166 7.50 -27.31 -0.69
CA ALA A 166 6.84 -28.27 -1.52
C ALA A 166 7.37 -29.62 -1.04
N GLU A 167 6.54 -30.41 -0.38
CA GLU A 167 6.87 -31.79 -0.10
C GLU A 167 7.28 -32.42 -1.45
N PRO A 168 8.43 -33.08 -1.52
CA PRO A 168 8.80 -33.78 -2.75
C PRO A 168 7.67 -34.76 -3.04
N MET A 169 6.99 -34.54 -4.17
CA MET A 169 6.01 -35.47 -4.71
C MET A 169 6.66 -36.85 -4.74
N SER A 170 6.22 -37.72 -3.83
CA SER A 170 6.56 -39.13 -3.86
C SER A 170 6.29 -39.67 -5.26
N ALA A 171 7.33 -40.09 -5.93
CA ALA A 171 7.23 -40.83 -7.19
C ALA A 171 6.31 -42.04 -6.99
N PRO A 172 5.36 -42.30 -7.90
CA PRO A 172 4.57 -43.51 -7.82
C PRO A 172 5.49 -44.73 -8.00
N ALA A 173 5.49 -45.57 -6.97
CA ALA A 173 6.19 -46.86 -6.99
C ALA A 173 5.58 -47.79 -8.05
N ASP A 174 6.43 -48.40 -8.80
CA ASP A 174 6.33 -49.74 -9.38
C ASP A 174 5.02 -50.20 -10.01
N ILE A 175 5.01 -50.25 -11.33
CA ILE A 175 4.30 -51.31 -12.02
C ILE A 175 5.33 -52.11 -12.83
N ALA A 176 6.05 -52.96 -12.13
CA ALA A 176 6.73 -54.10 -12.74
C ALA A 176 6.10 -55.38 -12.17
N LYS A 177 5.21 -56.02 -12.91
CA LYS A 177 4.93 -57.47 -12.94
C LYS A 177 3.63 -57.79 -13.64
N ALA A 178 3.70 -58.17 -14.86
CA ALA A 178 2.78 -59.19 -15.44
C ALA A 178 3.44 -59.67 -16.74
N LYS A 179 4.04 -60.73 -16.62
CA LYS A 179 3.63 -62.09 -16.96
C LYS A 179 3.98 -62.55 -18.36
N THR A 180 5.03 -63.33 -18.38
CA THR A 180 5.32 -64.41 -19.28
C THR A 180 4.07 -65.31 -19.45
N VAL A 181 3.57 -65.50 -20.65
CA VAL A 181 2.75 -66.64 -21.04
C VAL A 181 3.32 -67.27 -22.32
N ARG A 182 3.53 -68.53 -22.17
CA ARG A 182 4.04 -69.49 -23.17
C ARG A 182 3.09 -69.71 -24.36
N SER A 183 3.76 -70.00 -25.46
CA SER A 183 3.24 -70.71 -26.64
C SER A 183 2.75 -72.14 -26.33
N PRO A 184 2.05 -72.79 -27.24
CA PRO A 184 2.73 -73.63 -28.21
C PRO A 184 2.64 -73.18 -29.66
#